data_336ef9796a46aeeb761ad12b68bd1ce6
#
_entry.id   336ef9796a46aeeb761ad12b68bd1ce6
#
_cell.length_a   1.000
_cell.length_b   1.000
_cell.length_c   1.000
_cell.angle_alpha   90.00
_cell.angle_beta   90.00
_cell.angle_gamma   90.00
#
_symmetry.space_group_name_H-M   'P 1'
#
loop_
_entity.id
_entity.type
_entity.pdbx_description
1 polymer ?
#
loop_
_entity_poly.entity_id
_entity_poly.type
_entity_poly.pdbx_seq_one_letter_code
_entity_poly.pdbx_strand_id
1 'polypeptide(L)'
;MVVIRLSRGGAKARPFFNIVVADKRTRRDGRFIERVGFYNPSATGGEESIRVAQDRVTYWKSVGAQASPTVERLIALHAKKTAAAAV
;
A
#
# COMPACT_ATOMS: atom_id res chain seq x y z
N MET A 1 -11.04 -2.64 -14.81
CA MET A 1 -11.06 -3.13 -13.41
C MET A 1 -10.05 -2.37 -12.59
N VAL A 2 -10.44 -1.92 -11.41
CA VAL A 2 -9.56 -1.16 -10.52
C VAL A 2 -8.97 -2.07 -9.45
N VAL A 3 -7.67 -1.95 -9.22
CA VAL A 3 -6.97 -2.78 -8.24
C VAL A 3 -6.14 -1.89 -7.32
N ILE A 4 -5.91 -2.38 -6.10
CA ILE A 4 -4.99 -1.77 -5.15
C ILE A 4 -3.75 -2.66 -5.12
N ARG A 5 -2.60 -2.10 -5.50
CA ARG A 5 -1.38 -2.89 -5.66
C ARG A 5 -0.15 -2.09 -5.29
N LEU A 6 1.00 -2.76 -5.22
CA LEU A 6 2.27 -2.12 -4.96
C LEU A 6 2.91 -1.61 -6.26
N SER A 7 3.47 -0.41 -6.20
CA SER A 7 4.27 0.17 -7.26
C SER A 7 5.65 0.45 -6.69
N ARG A 8 6.68 0.01 -7.38
CA ARG A 8 8.05 0.19 -6.91
C ARG A 8 8.52 1.62 -7.10
N GLY A 9 9.10 2.20 -6.03
CA GLY A 9 9.77 3.49 -6.08
C GLY A 9 11.10 3.40 -5.36
N GLY A 10 11.74 4.53 -5.15
CA GLY A 10 12.99 4.61 -4.42
C GLY A 10 14.22 4.23 -5.24
N ALA A 11 15.37 4.22 -4.58
CA ALA A 11 16.64 3.94 -5.20
C ALA A 11 16.83 2.43 -5.44
N LYS A 12 17.74 2.11 -6.36
CA LYS A 12 18.01 0.72 -6.74
C LYS A 12 18.44 -0.16 -5.57
N ALA A 13 19.21 0.40 -4.64
CA ALA A 13 19.72 -0.32 -3.46
C ALA A 13 18.78 -0.25 -2.27
N ARG A 14 17.75 0.58 -2.31
CA ARG A 14 16.78 0.74 -1.20
C ARG A 14 15.37 0.65 -1.77
N PRO A 15 14.82 -0.57 -1.89
CA PRO A 15 13.47 -0.74 -2.42
C PRO A 15 12.45 -0.03 -1.53
N PHE A 16 11.51 0.62 -2.19
CA PHE A 16 10.43 1.32 -1.55
C PHE A 16 9.19 1.10 -2.40
N PHE A 17 8.08 0.78 -1.77
CA PHE A 17 6.85 0.48 -2.50
C PHE A 17 5.75 1.43 -2.10
N ASN A 18 5.08 1.99 -3.10
CA ASN A 18 3.86 2.76 -2.89
C ASN A 18 2.66 1.81 -3.01
N ILE A 19 1.67 1.98 -2.13
CA ILE A 19 0.40 1.27 -2.25
C ILE A 19 -0.51 2.19 -3.05
N VAL A 20 -0.87 1.76 -4.25
CA VAL A 20 -1.59 2.60 -5.21
C VAL A 20 -2.86 1.93 -5.72
N VAL A 21 -3.82 2.77 -6.07
CA VAL A 21 -5.04 2.36 -6.77
C VAL A 21 -4.82 2.63 -8.25
N ALA A 22 -4.99 1.61 -9.08
CA ALA A 22 -4.72 1.74 -10.51
C ALA A 22 -5.65 0.85 -11.32
N ASP A 23 -5.73 1.14 -12.63
CA ASP A 23 -6.40 0.24 -13.56
C ASP A 23 -5.55 -1.02 -13.72
N LYS A 24 -6.18 -2.18 -13.66
CA LYS A 24 -5.49 -3.47 -13.77
C LYS A 24 -4.65 -3.59 -15.03
N ARG A 25 -5.04 -2.93 -16.12
CA ARG A 25 -4.33 -2.97 -17.39
C ARG A 25 -3.09 -2.10 -17.43
N THR A 26 -2.93 -1.20 -16.47
CA THR A 26 -1.75 -0.34 -16.39
C THR A 26 -0.57 -1.13 -15.84
N ARG A 27 0.64 -0.81 -16.33
CA ARG A 27 1.87 -1.42 -15.83
C ARG A 27 2.04 -1.14 -14.34
N ARG A 28 2.67 -2.09 -13.63
CA ARG A 28 2.90 -2.00 -12.18
C ARG A 28 3.46 -0.65 -11.75
N ASP A 29 4.46 -0.13 -12.48
CA ASP A 29 5.14 1.12 -12.16
C ASP A 29 4.67 2.28 -13.03
N GLY A 30 3.56 2.10 -13.73
CA GLY A 30 2.96 3.13 -14.58
C GLY A 30 2.03 4.05 -13.81
N ARG A 31 1.12 4.68 -14.54
CA ARG A 31 0.14 5.60 -13.96
C ARG A 31 -0.74 4.91 -12.93
N PHE A 32 -1.09 5.66 -11.91
CA PHE A 32 -2.06 5.21 -10.92
C PHE A 32 -3.10 6.32 -10.67
N ILE A 33 -4.24 5.90 -10.09
CA ILE A 33 -5.34 6.82 -9.80
C ILE A 33 -5.08 7.59 -8.52
N GLU A 34 -4.64 6.86 -7.48
CA GLU A 34 -4.41 7.46 -6.16
C GLU A 34 -3.37 6.64 -5.40
N ARG A 35 -2.56 7.32 -4.61
CA ARG A 35 -1.64 6.67 -3.67
C ARG A 35 -2.32 6.62 -2.30
N VAL A 36 -2.47 5.42 -1.74
CA VAL A 36 -3.15 5.22 -0.47
C VAL A 36 -2.22 4.80 0.66
N GLY A 37 -0.92 4.69 0.39
CA GLY A 37 0.04 4.33 1.43
C GLY A 37 1.39 3.98 0.85
N PHE A 38 2.25 3.43 1.72
CA PHE A 38 3.57 2.97 1.30
C PHE A 38 4.03 1.81 2.17
N TYR A 39 5.01 1.07 1.66
CA TYR A 39 5.70 0.01 2.38
C TYR A 39 7.20 0.17 2.17
N ASN A 40 7.95 0.29 3.26
CA ASN A 40 9.39 0.43 3.24
C ASN A 40 10.03 -0.77 3.97
N PRO A 41 10.40 -1.83 3.21
CA PRO A 41 10.99 -3.02 3.85
C PRO A 41 12.38 -2.78 4.42
N SER A 42 13.03 -1.68 4.03
CA SER A 42 14.37 -1.32 4.49
C SER A 42 14.35 -0.31 5.64
N ALA A 43 13.19 -0.03 6.23
CA ALA A 43 13.08 0.91 7.33
C ALA A 43 13.92 0.48 8.52
N THR A 44 14.67 1.42 9.09
CA THR A 44 15.52 1.20 10.27
C THR A 44 15.32 2.32 11.26
N GLY A 45 15.62 2.04 12.52
CA GLY A 45 15.52 3.05 13.59
C GLY A 45 14.08 3.51 13.77
N GLY A 46 13.85 4.82 13.72
CA GLY A 46 12.54 5.41 13.90
C GLY A 46 11.71 5.56 12.62
N GLU A 47 12.20 5.05 11.49
CA GLU A 47 11.47 5.16 10.23
C GLU A 47 10.20 4.32 10.22
N GLU A 48 9.14 4.83 9.59
CA GLU A 48 7.94 4.04 9.38
C GLU A 48 8.18 2.98 8.32
N SER A 49 7.84 1.73 8.64
CA SER A 49 7.98 0.63 7.68
C SER A 49 6.75 0.50 6.80
N ILE A 50 5.60 0.94 7.27
CA ILE A 50 4.34 0.83 6.53
C ILE A 50 3.36 1.92 6.98
N ARG A 51 2.63 2.46 6.02
CA ARG A 51 1.53 3.38 6.29
C ARG A 51 0.41 3.10 5.30
N VAL A 52 -0.83 3.07 5.79
CA VAL A 52 -2.00 2.83 4.95
C VAL A 52 -3.10 3.81 5.35
N ALA A 53 -3.65 4.50 4.36
CA ALA A 53 -4.85 5.33 4.56
C ALA A 53 -6.08 4.41 4.52
N GLN A 54 -6.46 3.90 5.68
CA GLN A 54 -7.54 2.91 5.78
C GLN A 54 -8.88 3.40 5.23
N ASP A 55 -9.19 4.67 5.44
CA ASP A 55 -10.41 5.27 4.92
C ASP A 55 -10.47 5.23 3.40
N ARG A 56 -9.34 5.49 2.74
CA ARG A 56 -9.27 5.45 1.28
C ARG A 56 -9.32 4.02 0.75
N VAL A 57 -8.64 3.10 1.42
CA VAL A 57 -8.71 1.68 1.05
C VAL A 57 -10.13 1.16 1.19
N THR A 58 -10.81 1.50 2.27
CA THR A 58 -12.20 1.11 2.51
C THR A 58 -13.11 1.68 1.41
N TYR A 59 -12.93 2.96 1.07
CA TYR A 59 -13.68 3.59 -0.01
C TYR A 59 -13.53 2.83 -1.32
N TRP A 60 -12.28 2.58 -1.73
CA TRP A 60 -12.03 1.90 -3.00
C TRP A 60 -12.56 0.47 -3.03
N LYS A 61 -12.45 -0.24 -1.92
CA LYS A 61 -13.04 -1.59 -1.81
C LYS A 61 -14.56 -1.53 -1.94
N SER A 62 -15.19 -0.52 -1.36
CA SER A 62 -16.65 -0.36 -1.40
C SER A 62 -17.16 -0.10 -2.81
N VAL A 63 -16.36 0.46 -3.68
CA VAL A 63 -16.72 0.70 -5.09
C VAL A 63 -16.19 -0.38 -6.03
N GLY A 64 -15.73 -1.50 -5.50
CA GLY A 64 -15.38 -2.68 -6.28
C GLY A 64 -13.90 -2.89 -6.57
N ALA A 65 -13.02 -2.07 -6.05
CA ALA A 65 -11.57 -2.28 -6.23
C ALA A 65 -11.13 -3.54 -5.49
N GLN A 66 -10.22 -4.29 -6.11
CA GLN A 66 -9.66 -5.50 -5.52
C GLN A 66 -8.21 -5.27 -5.11
N ALA A 67 -7.86 -5.65 -3.90
CA ALA A 67 -6.48 -5.55 -3.42
C ALA A 67 -5.74 -6.84 -3.75
N SER A 68 -4.46 -6.71 -4.14
CA SER A 68 -3.61 -7.88 -4.36
C SER A 68 -3.36 -8.61 -3.04
N PRO A 69 -3.03 -9.92 -3.06
CA PRO A 69 -2.75 -10.66 -1.83
C PRO A 69 -1.67 -10.02 -0.96
N THR A 70 -0.62 -9.47 -1.59
CA THR A 70 0.45 -8.78 -0.87
C THR A 70 -0.08 -7.53 -0.16
N VAL A 71 -0.91 -6.73 -0.85
CA VAL A 71 -1.51 -5.53 -0.27
C VAL A 71 -2.46 -5.90 0.88
N GLU A 72 -3.26 -6.95 0.72
CA GLU A 72 -4.14 -7.42 1.79
C GLU A 72 -3.34 -7.77 3.04
N ARG A 73 -2.22 -8.45 2.87
CA ARG A 73 -1.32 -8.79 3.98
C ARG A 73 -0.77 -7.54 4.66
N LEU A 74 -0.34 -6.56 3.88
CA LEU A 74 0.21 -5.31 4.41
C LEU A 74 -0.85 -4.49 5.15
N ILE A 75 -2.07 -4.45 4.62
CA ILE A 75 -3.18 -3.76 5.27
C ILE A 75 -3.48 -4.39 6.63
N ALA A 76 -3.52 -5.72 6.69
CA ALA A 76 -3.75 -6.44 7.93
C ALA A 76 -2.63 -6.20 8.94
N LEU A 77 -1.39 -6.21 8.47
CA LEU A 77 -0.22 -5.94 9.32
C LEU A 77 -0.27 -4.53 9.89
N HIS A 78 -0.60 -3.55 9.07
CA HIS A 78 -0.72 -2.16 9.51
C HIS A 78 -1.83 -1.99 10.56
N ALA A 79 -2.99 -2.60 10.33
CA ALA A 79 -4.10 -2.55 11.25
C ALA A 79 -3.73 -3.16 12.60
N LYS A 80 -3.03 -4.30 12.59
CA LYS A 80 -2.56 -4.96 13.80
C LYS A 80 -1.56 -4.11 14.56
N LYS A 81 -0.62 -3.49 13.86
CA LYS A 81 0.39 -2.62 14.45
C LYS A 81 -0.25 -1.38 15.08
N THR A 82 -1.22 -0.79 14.40
CA THR A 82 -1.93 0.39 14.90
C THR A 82 -2.75 0.03 16.15
N ALA A 83 -3.42 -1.12 16.14
CA ALA A 83 -4.18 -1.59 17.29
C ALA A 83 -3.26 -1.83 18.50
N ALA A 84 -2.10 -2.42 18.27
CA ALA A 84 -1.11 -2.65 19.33
C ALA A 84 -0.57 -1.34 19.90
N ALA A 85 -0.38 -0.33 19.06
CA ALA A 85 0.11 0.97 19.49
C ALA A 85 -0.95 1.77 20.26
N ALA A 86 -2.22 1.46 20.05
CA ALA A 86 -3.33 2.15 20.71
C ALA A 86 -3.61 1.63 22.14
N VAL A 87 -2.96 0.56 22.53
CA VAL A 87 -3.16 -0.06 23.86
C VAL A 87 -2.21 0.53 24.93
#